data_756b3b484df1f4abb54a750a18c6c6bb
#
_entry.id   756b3b484df1f4abb54a750a18c6c6bb
#
_cell.length_a   1.000
_cell.length_b   1.000
_cell.length_c   1.000
_cell.angle_alpha   90.00
_cell.angle_beta   90.00
_cell.angle_gamma   90.00
#
_symmetry.space_group_name_H-M   'P 1'
#
loop_
_entity.id
_entity.type
_entity.pdbx_description
1 polymer ?
#
loop_
_entity_poly.entity_id
_entity_poly.type
_entity_poly.pdbx_seq_one_letter_code
_entity_poly.pdbx_strand_id
1 'polypeptide(L)'
;MFPENSLLGATIETNRDTSNLSKASSPVERFEAMLELSHHHKFVVVEPILDFDLPVFAEWMRRLNPIHIYIGYDNYGKRLPEPPLKKTLKLVRELEKVAEVRSKTLRKAWYER
;
A
#
# COMPACT_ATOMS: atom_id res chain seq x y z
N MET A 1 -8.16 13.21 19.40
CA MET A 1 -7.43 14.27 18.66
C MET A 1 -5.94 13.97 18.66
N PHE A 2 -5.27 14.17 17.55
CA PHE A 2 -3.84 13.89 17.41
C PHE A 2 -3.05 15.19 17.45
N PRO A 3 -1.82 15.17 18.04
CA PRO A 3 -0.95 16.34 17.98
C PRO A 3 -0.63 16.72 16.52
N GLU A 4 -0.39 17.99 16.27
CA GLU A 4 -0.15 18.52 14.92
C GLU A 4 1.00 17.85 14.18
N ASN A 5 2.03 17.43 14.91
CA ASN A 5 3.22 16.80 14.32
C ASN A 5 3.19 15.28 14.40
N SER A 6 2.03 14.69 14.66
CA SER A 6 1.91 13.23 14.68
C SER A 6 2.11 12.65 13.30
N LEU A 7 2.78 11.49 13.24
CA LEU A 7 2.92 10.70 12.03
C LEU A 7 1.92 9.55 12.12
N LEU A 8 0.93 9.54 11.24
CA LEU A 8 -0.16 8.58 11.25
C LEU A 8 -0.01 7.63 10.07
N GLY A 9 -0.17 6.35 10.33
CA GLY A 9 0.01 5.34 9.30
C GLY A 9 -1.12 4.35 9.21
N ALA A 10 -1.24 3.73 8.04
CA ALA A 10 -2.17 2.66 7.78
C ALA A 10 -1.56 1.64 6.83
N THR A 11 -1.96 0.39 6.99
CA THR A 11 -1.62 -0.67 6.06
C THR A 11 -2.70 -0.71 4.98
N ILE A 12 -2.31 -0.53 3.73
CA ILE A 12 -3.21 -0.60 2.57
C ILE A 12 -2.53 -1.47 1.52
N GLU A 13 -2.87 -2.75 1.50
CA GLU A 13 -2.18 -3.76 0.69
C GLU A 13 -2.55 -3.69 -0.78
N THR A 14 -3.71 -3.12 -1.10
CA THR A 14 -4.27 -3.07 -2.45
C THR A 14 -5.43 -2.09 -2.48
N ASN A 15 -5.91 -1.75 -3.68
CA ASN A 15 -7.17 -1.01 -3.85
C ASN A 15 -8.37 -1.96 -4.00
N ARG A 16 -8.13 -3.28 -4.02
CA ARG A 16 -9.19 -4.27 -4.24
C ARG A 16 -9.78 -4.75 -2.92
N ASP A 17 -10.97 -5.36 -3.01
CA ASP A 17 -11.63 -5.96 -1.86
C ASP A 17 -10.84 -7.19 -1.38
N THR A 18 -10.64 -7.27 -0.06
CA THR A 18 -9.93 -8.38 0.57
C THR A 18 -10.80 -9.16 1.55
N SER A 19 -12.12 -9.02 1.46
CA SER A 19 -13.05 -9.63 2.42
C SER A 19 -12.94 -11.15 2.50
N ASN A 20 -12.53 -11.81 1.42
CA ASN A 20 -12.31 -13.25 1.41
C ASN A 20 -10.93 -13.68 1.93
N LEU A 21 -10.07 -12.74 2.28
CA LEU A 21 -8.73 -13.01 2.82
C LEU A 21 -8.61 -12.62 4.28
N SER A 22 -9.40 -11.67 4.74
CA SER A 22 -9.25 -11.09 6.07
C SER A 22 -10.60 -10.59 6.59
N LYS A 23 -10.78 -10.65 7.90
CA LYS A 23 -11.93 -10.05 8.59
C LYS A 23 -11.66 -8.62 9.03
N ALA A 24 -10.47 -8.10 8.77
CA ALA A 24 -10.12 -6.72 9.08
C ALA A 24 -10.91 -5.75 8.19
N SER A 25 -10.88 -4.46 8.53
CA SER A 25 -11.49 -3.44 7.69
C SER A 25 -10.92 -3.50 6.28
N SER A 26 -11.73 -3.14 5.29
CA SER A 26 -11.31 -3.22 3.89
C SER A 26 -10.26 -2.16 3.57
N PRO A 27 -9.44 -2.38 2.53
CA PRO A 27 -8.50 -1.35 2.10
C PRO A 27 -9.16 -0.01 1.78
N VAL A 28 -10.34 -0.01 1.16
CA VAL A 28 -11.03 1.24 0.82
C VAL A 28 -11.47 1.98 2.08
N GLU A 29 -11.94 1.27 3.10
CA GLU A 29 -12.31 1.89 4.37
C GLU A 29 -11.11 2.56 5.05
N ARG A 30 -9.96 1.87 5.04
CA ARG A 30 -8.73 2.41 5.61
C ARG A 30 -8.22 3.61 4.80
N PHE A 31 -8.34 3.55 3.48
CA PHE A 31 -8.00 4.67 2.61
C PHE A 31 -8.86 5.89 2.92
N GLU A 32 -10.17 5.71 3.01
CA GLU A 32 -11.10 6.81 3.30
C GLU A 32 -10.84 7.42 4.68
N ALA A 33 -10.58 6.59 5.68
CA ALA A 33 -10.25 7.07 7.02
C ALA A 33 -8.98 7.92 7.00
N MET A 34 -7.97 7.51 6.25
CA MET A 34 -6.73 8.25 6.13
C MET A 34 -6.91 9.57 5.39
N LEU A 35 -7.84 9.64 4.42
CA LEU A 35 -8.14 10.89 3.72
C LEU A 35 -8.69 11.95 4.67
N GLU A 36 -9.48 11.56 5.66
CA GLU A 36 -10.07 12.49 6.62
C GLU A 36 -9.03 13.14 7.53
N LEU A 37 -7.83 12.59 7.59
CA LEU A 37 -6.72 13.10 8.40
C LEU A 37 -5.80 14.01 7.59
N SER A 38 -6.37 14.85 6.74
CA SER A 38 -5.64 15.59 5.70
C SER A 38 -4.57 16.55 6.24
N HIS A 39 -4.70 17.02 7.48
CA HIS A 39 -3.74 17.96 8.07
C HIS A 39 -2.59 17.28 8.84
N HIS A 40 -2.57 15.96 8.91
CA HIS A 40 -1.52 15.20 9.58
C HIS A 40 -0.51 14.63 8.60
N HIS A 41 0.72 14.43 9.08
CA HIS A 41 1.73 13.70 8.31
C HIS A 41 1.36 12.23 8.28
N LYS A 42 1.48 11.62 7.12
CA LYS A 42 1.01 10.25 6.90
C LYS A 42 2.10 9.35 6.34
N PHE A 43 2.02 8.06 6.66
CA PHE A 43 2.76 7.02 5.97
C PHE A 43 1.81 5.85 5.66
N VAL A 44 2.15 5.12 4.61
CA VAL A 44 1.36 3.95 4.18
C VAL A 44 2.27 2.74 4.12
N VAL A 45 1.77 1.61 4.58
CA VAL A 45 2.46 0.32 4.50
C VAL A 45 1.71 -0.56 3.51
N VAL A 46 2.38 -0.91 2.41
CA VAL A 46 1.86 -1.80 1.38
C VAL A 46 2.58 -3.14 1.55
N GLU A 47 2.25 -3.84 2.63
CA GLU A 47 2.89 -5.10 2.98
C GLU A 47 1.95 -5.97 3.81
N PRO A 48 1.67 -7.23 3.43
CA PRO A 48 2.13 -7.83 2.17
C PRO A 48 1.39 -7.24 0.99
N ILE A 49 2.11 -6.94 -0.08
CA ILE A 49 1.47 -6.39 -1.29
C ILE A 49 0.57 -7.45 -1.90
N LEU A 50 -0.63 -7.05 -2.25
CA LEU A 50 -1.60 -7.89 -2.95
C LEU A 50 -1.83 -7.29 -4.34
N ASP A 51 -2.33 -8.11 -5.27
CA ASP A 51 -2.55 -7.61 -6.62
C ASP A 51 -3.52 -6.43 -6.63
N PHE A 52 -3.31 -5.50 -7.54
CA PHE A 52 -3.96 -4.20 -7.51
C PHE A 52 -4.21 -3.70 -8.94
N ASP A 53 -4.97 -2.62 -9.04
CA ASP A 53 -5.20 -1.92 -10.29
C ASP A 53 -4.29 -0.68 -10.29
N LEU A 54 -3.28 -0.69 -11.14
CA LEU A 54 -2.20 0.30 -11.08
C LEU A 54 -2.70 1.75 -11.11
N PRO A 55 -3.53 2.17 -12.06
CA PRO A 55 -3.97 3.56 -12.10
C PRO A 55 -4.74 3.97 -10.85
N VAL A 56 -5.60 3.09 -10.34
CA VAL A 56 -6.44 3.38 -9.18
C VAL A 56 -5.59 3.47 -7.92
N PHE A 57 -4.72 2.49 -7.71
CA PHE A 57 -3.90 2.44 -6.50
C PHE A 57 -2.91 3.59 -6.44
N ALA A 58 -2.29 3.92 -7.57
CA ALA A 58 -1.41 5.08 -7.66
C ALA A 58 -2.15 6.38 -7.35
N GLU A 59 -3.39 6.51 -7.83
CA GLU A 59 -4.20 7.69 -7.55
C GLU A 59 -4.57 7.79 -6.07
N TRP A 60 -4.88 6.67 -5.43
CA TRP A 60 -5.11 6.64 -3.99
C TRP A 60 -3.92 7.24 -3.23
N MET A 61 -2.71 6.84 -3.60
CA MET A 61 -1.51 7.33 -2.93
C MET A 61 -1.29 8.82 -3.19
N ARG A 62 -1.58 9.29 -4.41
CA ARG A 62 -1.50 10.73 -4.70
C ARG A 62 -2.46 11.52 -3.83
N ARG A 63 -3.68 11.02 -3.64
CA ARG A 63 -4.69 11.69 -2.83
C ARG A 63 -4.33 11.71 -1.34
N LEU A 64 -3.74 10.63 -0.85
CA LEU A 64 -3.27 10.56 0.54
C LEU A 64 -2.05 11.46 0.78
N ASN A 65 -1.23 11.63 -0.24
CA ASN A 65 0.00 12.43 -0.18
C ASN A 65 0.88 12.07 1.03
N PRO A 66 1.26 10.81 1.22
CA PRO A 66 2.05 10.41 2.38
C PRO A 66 3.50 10.87 2.26
N ILE A 67 4.18 10.97 3.40
CA ILE A 67 5.61 11.27 3.43
C ILE A 67 6.40 10.02 3.01
N HIS A 68 6.01 8.87 3.54
CA HIS A 68 6.68 7.60 3.28
C HIS A 68 5.68 6.55 2.83
N ILE A 69 6.13 5.68 1.92
CA ILE A 69 5.41 4.47 1.54
C ILE A 69 6.38 3.31 1.68
N TYR A 70 6.01 2.34 2.53
CA TYR A 70 6.77 1.10 2.71
C TYR A 70 6.09 0.03 1.87
N ILE A 71 6.88 -0.71 1.07
CA ILE A 71 6.31 -1.68 0.15
C ILE A 71 7.11 -2.99 0.19
N GLY A 72 6.42 -4.12 0.22
CA GLY A 72 7.09 -5.41 0.26
C GLY A 72 6.14 -6.58 0.06
N TYR A 73 6.72 -7.70 -0.38
CA TYR A 73 6.00 -8.96 -0.53
C TYR A 73 5.96 -9.71 0.80
N ASP A 74 5.03 -10.64 0.89
CA ASP A 74 4.91 -11.53 2.06
C ASP A 74 6.20 -12.35 2.27
N ASN A 75 6.60 -12.48 3.53
CA ASN A 75 7.78 -13.24 3.93
C ASN A 75 7.45 -14.60 4.56
N TYR A 76 6.18 -14.99 4.56
CA TYR A 76 5.72 -16.16 5.32
C TYR A 76 5.22 -17.31 4.46
N GLY A 77 5.36 -17.21 3.14
CA GLY A 77 4.98 -18.28 2.22
C GLY A 77 3.48 -18.56 2.17
N LYS A 78 2.65 -17.55 2.37
CA LYS A 78 1.19 -17.72 2.45
C LYS A 78 0.48 -17.89 1.11
N ARG A 79 1.20 -17.81 0.01
CA ARG A 79 0.64 -17.91 -1.36
C ARG A 79 -0.54 -16.97 -1.59
N LEU A 80 -0.35 -15.74 -1.22
CA LEU A 80 -1.36 -14.68 -1.39
C LEU A 80 -1.54 -14.34 -2.87
N PRO A 81 -2.63 -13.64 -3.25
CA PRO A 81 -2.80 -13.15 -4.62
C PRO A 81 -1.86 -11.97 -4.86
N GLU A 82 -0.61 -12.29 -5.16
CA GLU A 82 0.46 -11.31 -5.32
C GLU A 82 0.51 -10.77 -6.75
N PRO A 83 0.92 -9.50 -6.94
CA PRO A 83 1.18 -9.00 -8.28
C PRO A 83 2.50 -9.55 -8.82
N PRO A 84 2.64 -9.68 -10.16
CA PRO A 84 3.96 -9.98 -10.72
C PRO A 84 4.95 -8.88 -10.35
N LEU A 85 6.20 -9.24 -10.16
CA LEU A 85 7.24 -8.26 -9.78
C LEU A 85 7.31 -7.08 -10.74
N LYS A 86 7.19 -7.33 -12.04
CA LYS A 86 7.21 -6.26 -13.04
C LYS A 86 6.14 -5.21 -12.78
N LYS A 87 4.95 -5.64 -12.38
CA LYS A 87 3.84 -4.74 -12.08
C LYS A 87 4.14 -3.91 -10.81
N THR A 88 4.70 -4.56 -9.81
CA THR A 88 5.10 -3.88 -8.57
C THR A 88 6.17 -2.83 -8.83
N LEU A 89 7.14 -3.13 -9.69
CA LEU A 89 8.18 -2.17 -10.03
C LEU A 89 7.61 -0.94 -10.75
N LYS A 90 6.58 -1.13 -11.58
CA LYS A 90 5.88 0.00 -12.20
C LYS A 90 5.17 0.85 -11.15
N LEU A 91 4.54 0.21 -10.17
CA LEU A 91 3.92 0.93 -9.06
C LEU A 91 4.95 1.75 -8.29
N VAL A 92 6.08 1.14 -7.94
CA VAL A 92 7.14 1.84 -7.21
C VAL A 92 7.56 3.11 -7.94
N ARG A 93 7.74 3.05 -9.25
CA ARG A 93 8.09 4.23 -10.05
C ARG A 93 7.05 5.34 -9.94
N GLU A 94 5.77 4.96 -9.96
CA GLU A 94 4.70 5.96 -9.82
C GLU A 94 4.67 6.54 -8.41
N LEU A 95 4.87 5.70 -7.41
CA LEU A 95 4.85 6.14 -6.01
C LEU A 95 6.04 7.04 -5.66
N GLU A 96 7.19 6.82 -6.28
CA GLU A 96 8.37 7.65 -6.07
C GLU A 96 8.15 9.11 -6.49
N LYS A 97 7.17 9.36 -7.34
CA LYS A 97 6.79 10.73 -7.73
C LYS A 97 5.96 11.42 -6.64
N VAL A 98 5.45 10.66 -5.68
CA VAL A 98 4.52 11.15 -4.66
C VAL A 98 5.19 11.22 -3.29
N ALA A 99 6.03 10.25 -2.95
CA ALA A 99 6.55 10.07 -1.60
C ALA A 99 7.91 9.40 -1.64
N GLU A 100 8.57 9.36 -0.49
CA GLU A 100 9.75 8.52 -0.33
C GLU A 100 9.29 7.08 -0.20
N VAL A 101 9.70 6.24 -1.15
CA VAL A 101 9.35 4.82 -1.15
C VAL A 101 10.49 4.01 -0.56
N ARG A 102 10.17 3.19 0.43
CA ARG A 102 11.12 2.29 1.08
C ARG A 102 10.70 0.86 0.78
N SER A 103 11.48 0.21 -0.09
CA SER A 103 11.22 -1.17 -0.46
C SER A 103 11.86 -2.11 0.56
N LYS A 104 11.10 -3.12 0.97
CA LYS A 104 11.62 -4.18 1.83
C LYS A 104 11.90 -5.41 0.97
N THR A 105 11.07 -6.45 1.08
CA THR A 105 11.24 -7.65 0.27
C THR A 105 10.56 -7.47 -1.09
N LEU A 106 11.35 -7.20 -2.12
CA LEU A 106 10.86 -7.21 -3.50
C LEU A 106 11.39 -8.45 -4.19
N ARG A 107 10.50 -9.28 -4.68
CA ARG A 107 10.82 -10.55 -5.31
C ARG A 107 9.76 -10.90 -6.34
N LYS A 108 10.02 -11.90 -7.15
CA LYS A 108 8.97 -12.45 -8.02
C LYS A 108 7.83 -12.97 -7.16
N ALA A 109 6.61 -12.87 -7.66
CA ALA A 109 5.47 -13.49 -7.02
C ALA A 109 5.70 -15.01 -6.92
N TRP A 110 5.12 -15.65 -5.91
CA TRP A 110 5.39 -17.07 -5.64
C TRP A 110 5.09 -17.98 -6.84
N TYR A 111 4.19 -17.58 -7.74
CA TYR A 111 3.82 -18.36 -8.92
C TYR A 111 4.68 -18.04 -10.16
N GLU A 112 5.56 -17.06 -10.09
CA GLU A 112 6.44 -16.71 -11.21
C GLU A 112 7.66 -17.64 -11.25
N ARG A 113 8.13 -17.90 -12.45
CA ARG A 113 9.32 -18.74 -12.65
C ARG A 113 10.56 -17.92 -12.92
#